data_3d59674dcd841f15fc04f0f3cbf0ef4f
#
_entry.id   3d59674dcd841f15fc04f0f3cbf0ef4f
#
_cell.length_a   1.000
_cell.length_b   1.000
_cell.length_c   1.000
_cell.angle_alpha   90.00
_cell.angle_beta   90.00
_cell.angle_gamma   90.00
#
_symmetry.space_group_name_H-M   'P 1'
#
loop_
_entity.id
_entity.type
_entity.pdbx_description
1 polymer ?
#
loop_
_entity_poly.entity_id
_entity_poly.type
_entity_poly.pdbx_seq_one_letter_code
_entity_poly.pdbx_strand_id
1 'polypeptide(L)'
;SAHGTNPASAQMVGMKVVVVNCDKEGNVDFDDLKKKAELHSENLGALMVTYPSTHGVFEEKIMDICELIHKHGGQVYMDGANLNALVGIAKPGNFGPDVCHINLHKTFCIPHGGGGPGMGPIACKKHLQVYLPNHPVVKDCGPATGIGAVSAAPWGSSSILSISWMYIKMMGSEGLKLASKVAILNANYIAERLKDHYPILYKGSNGNLSLIHISEPTRRAI
;
A
#
# COMPACT_ATOMS: atom_id res chain seq x y z
N SER A 1 6.19 -7.20 2.72
CA SER A 1 6.83 -6.93 1.43
C SER A 1 6.43 -5.56 0.90
N ALA A 2 7.28 -4.95 0.09
CA ALA A 2 7.03 -3.65 -0.51
C ALA A 2 7.31 -3.72 -2.02
N HIS A 3 6.63 -2.88 -2.80
CA HIS A 3 6.97 -2.69 -4.21
C HIS A 3 8.38 -2.10 -4.35
N GLY A 4 9.09 -2.41 -5.43
CA GLY A 4 10.44 -1.89 -5.70
C GLY A 4 10.52 -0.36 -5.75
N THR A 5 9.41 0.31 -6.07
CA THR A 5 9.30 1.77 -6.06
C THR A 5 9.41 2.36 -4.65
N ASN A 6 8.95 1.66 -3.61
CA ASN A 6 8.98 2.16 -2.24
C ASN A 6 10.41 2.43 -1.72
N PRO A 7 11.37 1.47 -1.79
CA PRO A 7 12.75 1.76 -1.41
C PRO A 7 13.41 2.82 -2.32
N ALA A 8 13.11 2.84 -3.61
CA ALA A 8 13.62 3.85 -4.51
C ALA A 8 13.15 5.25 -4.11
N SER A 9 11.86 5.42 -3.80
CA SER A 9 11.30 6.70 -3.32
C SER A 9 11.93 7.15 -2.00
N ALA A 10 12.15 6.22 -1.07
CA ALA A 10 12.83 6.53 0.19
C ALA A 10 14.26 7.03 -0.05
N GLN A 11 15.01 6.39 -0.95
CA GLN A 11 16.36 6.84 -1.33
C GLN A 11 16.37 8.22 -2.00
N MET A 12 15.38 8.51 -2.86
CA MET A 12 15.26 9.82 -3.51
C MET A 12 15.12 10.98 -2.53
N VAL A 13 14.52 10.75 -1.36
CA VAL A 13 14.40 11.76 -0.30
C VAL A 13 15.54 11.67 0.73
N GLY A 14 16.62 10.95 0.42
CA GLY A 14 17.82 10.87 1.24
C GLY A 14 17.74 9.87 2.41
N MET A 15 16.74 9.03 2.47
CA MET A 15 16.64 8.01 3.52
C MET A 15 17.52 6.79 3.22
N LYS A 16 18.17 6.25 4.24
CA LYS A 16 18.85 4.96 4.15
C LYS A 16 17.83 3.83 4.28
N VAL A 17 17.78 2.97 3.29
CA VAL A 17 16.87 1.82 3.28
C VAL A 17 17.49 0.64 4.02
N VAL A 18 16.74 0.09 4.98
CA VAL A 18 17.04 -1.15 5.67
C VAL A 18 15.95 -2.15 5.35
N VAL A 19 16.31 -3.23 4.66
CA VAL A 19 15.33 -4.25 4.23
C VAL A 19 14.96 -5.15 5.41
N VAL A 20 13.66 -5.35 5.63
CA VAL A 20 13.11 -6.35 6.56
C VAL A 20 12.74 -7.60 5.78
N ASN A 21 13.10 -8.77 6.31
CA ASN A 21 12.82 -10.04 5.68
C ASN A 21 11.32 -10.38 5.76
N CYS A 22 10.91 -11.33 4.93
CA CYS A 22 9.63 -12.03 5.05
C CYS A 22 9.87 -13.44 5.58
N ASP A 23 8.88 -13.98 6.27
CA ASP A 23 8.85 -15.38 6.68
C ASP A 23 8.55 -16.31 5.48
N LYS A 24 8.50 -17.61 5.75
CA LYS A 24 8.22 -18.64 4.73
C LYS A 24 6.81 -18.59 4.18
N GLU A 25 5.89 -17.92 4.89
CA GLU A 25 4.47 -17.80 4.54
C GLU A 25 4.17 -16.48 3.82
N GLY A 26 5.18 -15.61 3.69
CA GLY A 26 5.08 -14.33 2.99
C GLY A 26 4.69 -13.16 3.88
N ASN A 27 4.59 -13.34 5.20
CA ASN A 27 4.36 -12.26 6.15
C ASN A 27 5.67 -11.51 6.44
N VAL A 28 5.57 -10.35 7.06
CA VAL A 28 6.73 -9.64 7.59
C VAL A 28 7.35 -10.47 8.72
N ASP A 29 8.65 -10.74 8.65
CA ASP A 29 9.38 -11.34 9.76
C ASP A 29 9.44 -10.34 10.92
N PHE A 30 8.55 -10.55 11.89
CA PHE A 30 8.37 -9.63 13.01
C PHE A 30 9.60 -9.55 13.92
N ASP A 31 10.34 -10.65 14.08
CA ASP A 31 11.55 -10.67 14.90
C ASP A 31 12.70 -9.92 14.21
N ASP A 32 12.82 -10.06 12.89
CA ASP A 32 13.78 -9.29 12.10
C ASP A 32 13.42 -7.80 12.11
N LEU A 33 12.13 -7.46 11.97
CA LEU A 33 11.65 -6.07 12.08
C LEU A 33 12.00 -5.48 13.43
N LYS A 34 11.73 -6.20 14.53
CA LYS A 34 12.01 -5.75 15.88
C LYS A 34 13.48 -5.47 16.09
N LYS A 35 14.35 -6.41 15.73
CA LYS A 35 15.81 -6.25 15.82
C LYS A 35 16.30 -5.02 15.06
N LYS A 36 15.78 -4.80 13.84
CA LYS A 36 16.17 -3.65 13.01
C LYS A 36 15.62 -2.34 13.54
N ALA A 37 14.39 -2.31 14.05
CA ALA A 37 13.82 -1.13 14.69
C ALA A 37 14.62 -0.72 15.94
N GLU A 38 15.01 -1.68 16.77
CA GLU A 38 15.86 -1.46 17.93
C GLU A 38 17.26 -0.95 17.54
N LEU A 39 17.89 -1.60 16.56
CA LEU A 39 19.25 -1.24 16.09
C LEU A 39 19.32 0.16 15.48
N HIS A 40 18.24 0.60 14.84
CA HIS A 40 18.18 1.88 14.14
C HIS A 40 17.27 2.90 14.83
N SER A 41 16.88 2.68 16.09
CA SER A 41 15.88 3.49 16.80
C SER A 41 16.17 4.99 16.81
N GLU A 42 17.46 5.39 16.94
CA GLU A 42 17.87 6.80 16.94
C GLU A 42 17.61 7.52 15.59
N ASN A 43 17.55 6.78 14.49
CA ASN A 43 17.43 7.31 13.13
C ASN A 43 16.25 6.70 12.36
N LEU A 44 15.33 6.01 13.05
CA LEU A 44 14.18 5.39 12.42
C LEU A 44 13.15 6.44 11.99
N GLY A 45 13.15 6.82 10.71
CA GLY A 45 12.20 7.77 10.16
C GLY A 45 10.85 7.14 9.82
N ALA A 46 10.87 6.02 9.09
CA ALA A 46 9.63 5.37 8.66
C ALA A 46 9.81 3.89 8.32
N LEU A 47 8.71 3.15 8.42
CA LEU A 47 8.51 1.86 7.77
C LEU A 47 7.62 2.05 6.55
N MET A 48 8.01 1.49 5.41
CA MET A 48 7.15 1.38 4.23
C MET A 48 6.66 -0.05 4.07
N VAL A 49 5.35 -0.25 4.06
CA VAL A 49 4.71 -1.57 3.94
C VAL A 49 3.57 -1.52 2.94
N THR A 50 3.48 -2.51 2.05
CA THR A 50 2.32 -2.68 1.16
C THR A 50 1.27 -3.53 1.88
N TYR A 51 0.03 -3.06 1.95
CA TYR A 51 -1.04 -3.79 2.63
C TYR A 51 -2.35 -3.75 1.82
N PRO A 52 -2.96 -4.93 1.54
CA PRO A 52 -2.36 -6.28 1.63
C PRO A 52 -1.07 -6.40 0.85
N SER A 53 -0.23 -7.38 1.22
CA SER A 53 1.14 -7.46 0.72
C SER A 53 1.23 -7.77 -0.78
N THR A 54 2.39 -7.50 -1.38
CA THR A 54 2.69 -7.91 -2.77
C THR A 54 2.79 -9.42 -2.94
N HIS A 55 2.93 -10.16 -1.85
CA HIS A 55 2.89 -11.63 -1.85
C HIS A 55 1.46 -12.21 -1.88
N GLY A 56 0.44 -11.35 -1.82
CA GLY A 56 -0.95 -11.76 -1.81
C GLY A 56 -1.48 -12.18 -0.45
N VAL A 57 -0.76 -11.88 0.63
CA VAL A 57 -1.18 -12.23 2.00
C VAL A 57 -1.68 -11.02 2.77
N PHE A 58 -2.64 -11.24 3.66
CA PHE A 58 -3.02 -10.27 4.69
C PHE A 58 -2.08 -10.43 5.88
N GLU A 59 -1.31 -9.39 6.18
CA GLU A 59 -0.44 -9.35 7.35
C GLU A 59 -1.28 -9.24 8.62
N GLU A 60 -1.37 -10.35 9.38
CA GLU A 60 -2.20 -10.41 10.59
C GLU A 60 -1.68 -9.50 11.70
N LYS A 61 -0.36 -9.31 11.77
CA LYS A 61 0.31 -8.49 12.78
C LYS A 61 0.44 -7.02 12.38
N ILE A 62 -0.34 -6.53 11.41
CA ILE A 62 -0.20 -5.16 10.92
C ILE A 62 -0.33 -4.10 12.02
N MET A 63 -1.18 -4.33 13.01
CA MET A 63 -1.33 -3.41 14.15
C MET A 63 -0.09 -3.42 15.04
N ASP A 64 0.43 -4.60 15.37
CA ASP A 64 1.64 -4.78 16.18
C ASP A 64 2.86 -4.18 15.47
N ILE A 65 2.94 -4.33 14.14
CA ILE A 65 3.96 -3.72 13.29
C ILE A 65 3.91 -2.20 13.41
N CYS A 66 2.73 -1.61 13.27
CA CYS A 66 2.56 -0.16 13.41
C CYS A 66 2.97 0.32 14.81
N GLU A 67 2.51 -0.37 15.86
CA GLU A 67 2.82 -0.03 17.24
C GLU A 67 4.33 -0.11 17.53
N LEU A 68 4.99 -1.16 17.06
CA LEU A 68 6.42 -1.34 17.19
C LEU A 68 7.19 -0.15 16.59
N ILE A 69 6.85 0.27 15.37
CA ILE A 69 7.51 1.39 14.70
C ILE A 69 7.27 2.70 15.44
N HIS A 70 6.03 2.95 15.87
CA HIS A 70 5.69 4.14 16.65
C HIS A 70 6.45 4.20 17.98
N LYS A 71 6.62 3.06 18.66
CA LYS A 71 7.40 2.96 19.90
C LYS A 71 8.84 3.43 19.73
N HIS A 72 9.40 3.24 18.54
CA HIS A 72 10.75 3.71 18.19
C HIS A 72 10.77 5.08 17.48
N GLY A 73 9.66 5.82 17.52
CA GLY A 73 9.57 7.19 16.97
C GLY A 73 9.38 7.27 15.46
N GLY A 74 9.33 6.14 14.75
CA GLY A 74 9.13 6.08 13.30
C GLY A 74 7.68 6.26 12.89
N GLN A 75 7.46 6.58 11.63
CA GLN A 75 6.13 6.65 11.01
C GLN A 75 5.86 5.41 10.14
N VAL A 76 4.59 5.08 9.92
CA VAL A 76 4.23 3.97 9.04
C VAL A 76 3.60 4.51 7.76
N TYR A 77 4.30 4.29 6.64
CA TYR A 77 3.81 4.56 5.29
C TYR A 77 3.21 3.29 4.70
N MET A 78 1.90 3.27 4.55
CA MET A 78 1.18 2.19 3.91
C MET A 78 1.07 2.44 2.41
N ASP A 79 1.64 1.53 1.62
CA ASP A 79 1.37 1.46 0.20
C ASP A 79 -0.02 0.85 -0.03
N GLY A 80 -0.96 1.69 -0.45
CA GLY A 80 -2.34 1.33 -0.74
C GLY A 80 -2.56 0.82 -2.17
N ALA A 81 -1.53 0.30 -2.84
CA ALA A 81 -1.66 -0.25 -4.19
C ALA A 81 -2.70 -1.38 -4.30
N ASN A 82 -2.90 -2.13 -3.22
CA ASN A 82 -3.86 -3.23 -3.13
C ASN A 82 -5.13 -2.88 -2.35
N LEU A 83 -5.46 -1.59 -2.24
CA LEU A 83 -6.63 -1.10 -1.49
C LEU A 83 -7.96 -1.70 -1.98
N ASN A 84 -8.04 -2.15 -3.22
CA ASN A 84 -9.21 -2.83 -3.78
C ASN A 84 -9.57 -4.15 -3.07
N ALA A 85 -8.69 -4.73 -2.24
CA ALA A 85 -9.04 -5.80 -1.31
C ALA A 85 -9.65 -5.30 0.01
N LEU A 86 -9.61 -4.00 0.29
CA LEU A 86 -9.99 -3.42 1.57
C LEU A 86 -11.26 -2.56 1.50
N VAL A 87 -11.61 -2.01 0.34
CA VAL A 87 -12.73 -1.07 0.21
C VAL A 87 -14.03 -1.67 0.72
N GLY A 88 -14.64 -0.99 1.69
CA GLY A 88 -15.86 -1.44 2.34
C GLY A 88 -15.69 -2.60 3.33
N ILE A 89 -14.48 -3.13 3.51
CA ILE A 89 -14.15 -4.26 4.40
C ILE A 89 -13.29 -3.78 5.57
N ALA A 90 -12.20 -3.07 5.28
CA ALA A 90 -11.28 -2.57 6.29
C ALA A 90 -10.93 -1.10 6.04
N LYS A 91 -10.60 -0.39 7.12
CA LYS A 91 -10.24 1.04 7.08
C LYS A 91 -8.79 1.19 7.52
N PRO A 92 -7.86 1.57 6.62
CA PRO A 92 -6.45 1.76 6.99
C PRO A 92 -6.22 2.64 8.20
N GLY A 93 -7.00 3.72 8.36
CA GLY A 93 -6.90 4.61 9.51
C GLY A 93 -7.14 3.94 10.88
N ASN A 94 -7.74 2.75 10.91
CA ASN A 94 -8.07 2.06 12.16
C ASN A 94 -6.96 1.11 12.64
N PHE A 95 -6.00 0.75 11.79
CA PHE A 95 -4.95 -0.21 12.16
C PHE A 95 -3.53 0.37 12.18
N GLY A 96 -3.41 1.70 12.16
CA GLY A 96 -2.20 2.34 12.61
C GLY A 96 -1.36 3.13 11.63
N PRO A 97 -1.41 2.97 10.29
CA PRO A 97 -0.56 3.72 9.39
C PRO A 97 -0.75 5.23 9.52
N ASP A 98 0.32 5.97 9.30
CA ASP A 98 0.35 7.43 9.39
C ASP A 98 0.14 8.10 8.05
N VAL A 99 0.58 7.42 6.99
CA VAL A 99 0.41 7.84 5.59
C VAL A 99 -0.10 6.65 4.78
N CYS A 100 -1.00 6.92 3.84
CA CYS A 100 -1.45 5.94 2.86
C CYS A 100 -1.58 6.60 1.49
N HIS A 101 -0.87 6.11 0.48
CA HIS A 101 -1.16 6.49 -0.89
C HIS A 101 -2.18 5.55 -1.52
N ILE A 102 -2.92 6.06 -2.51
CA ILE A 102 -3.97 5.32 -3.19
C ILE A 102 -3.71 5.32 -4.69
N ASN A 103 -3.71 4.12 -5.29
CA ASN A 103 -3.65 3.98 -6.73
C ASN A 103 -5.06 3.97 -7.33
N LEU A 104 -5.52 5.11 -7.82
CA LEU A 104 -6.84 5.23 -8.42
C LEU A 104 -7.01 4.33 -9.65
N HIS A 105 -5.95 4.11 -10.42
CA HIS A 105 -5.92 3.22 -11.58
C HIS A 105 -6.01 1.72 -11.25
N LYS A 106 -5.94 1.35 -9.98
CA LYS A 106 -6.16 -0.02 -9.50
C LYS A 106 -7.50 -0.16 -8.79
N THR A 107 -7.84 0.79 -7.94
CA THR A 107 -8.99 0.70 -7.02
C THR A 107 -10.20 1.47 -7.52
N PHE A 108 -10.03 2.59 -8.25
CA PHE A 108 -11.09 3.53 -8.58
C PHE A 108 -11.18 3.88 -10.07
N CYS A 109 -10.89 2.92 -10.94
CA CYS A 109 -11.20 2.89 -12.37
C CYS A 109 -10.58 3.95 -13.28
N ILE A 110 -9.66 4.80 -12.84
CA ILE A 110 -9.01 5.70 -13.79
C ILE A 110 -8.10 4.92 -14.75
N PRO A 111 -7.89 5.41 -15.97
CA PRO A 111 -6.98 4.76 -16.91
C PRO A 111 -5.54 4.81 -16.41
N HIS A 112 -4.77 3.74 -16.66
CA HIS A 112 -3.34 3.68 -16.37
C HIS A 112 -2.48 3.97 -17.62
N GLY A 113 -3.04 3.76 -18.81
CA GLY A 113 -2.31 3.82 -20.08
C GLY A 113 -1.91 5.23 -20.51
N GLY A 114 -0.98 5.31 -21.45
CA GLY A 114 -0.61 6.55 -22.11
C GLY A 114 0.31 7.48 -21.32
N GLY A 115 0.99 7.02 -20.31
CA GLY A 115 1.97 7.82 -19.58
C GLY A 115 1.70 8.02 -18.09
N GLY A 116 0.87 7.16 -17.54
CA GLY A 116 0.59 7.13 -16.10
C GLY A 116 -0.68 7.87 -15.71
N PRO A 117 -1.13 7.65 -14.47
CA PRO A 117 -2.44 8.10 -14.00
C PRO A 117 -2.55 9.61 -13.79
N GLY A 118 -1.46 10.34 -13.63
CA GLY A 118 -1.46 11.79 -13.38
C GLY A 118 -2.09 12.23 -12.06
N MET A 119 -2.49 11.29 -11.21
CA MET A 119 -3.15 11.53 -9.93
C MET A 119 -2.80 10.41 -8.93
N GLY A 120 -2.34 10.80 -7.74
CA GLY A 120 -2.01 9.89 -6.64
C GLY A 120 -2.43 10.48 -5.30
N PRO A 121 -3.67 10.27 -4.85
CA PRO A 121 -4.12 10.76 -3.56
C PRO A 121 -3.30 10.19 -2.42
N ILE A 122 -3.00 11.04 -1.45
CA ILE A 122 -2.35 10.67 -0.18
C ILE A 122 -3.27 11.05 0.97
N ALA A 123 -3.51 10.11 1.87
CA ALA A 123 -4.10 10.35 3.17
C ALA A 123 -3.02 10.32 4.24
N CYS A 124 -3.05 11.24 5.19
CA CYS A 124 -2.13 11.24 6.32
C CYS A 124 -2.83 11.58 7.63
N LYS A 125 -2.22 11.19 8.75
CA LYS A 125 -2.66 11.59 10.08
C LYS A 125 -2.40 13.09 10.31
N LYS A 126 -3.18 13.68 11.22
CA LYS A 126 -3.18 15.13 11.49
C LYS A 126 -1.80 15.71 11.81
N HIS A 127 -0.96 14.98 12.54
CA HIS A 127 0.37 15.46 12.93
C HIS A 127 1.33 15.65 11.75
N LEU A 128 1.06 14.98 10.61
CA LEU A 128 1.84 15.13 9.38
C LEU A 128 1.32 16.23 8.45
N GLN A 129 0.14 16.77 8.73
CA GLN A 129 -0.49 17.79 7.88
C GLN A 129 0.39 19.01 7.65
N VAL A 130 1.15 19.42 8.66
CA VAL A 130 2.02 20.61 8.60
C VAL A 130 3.22 20.45 7.67
N TYR A 131 3.54 19.21 7.26
CA TYR A 131 4.63 18.87 6.35
C TYR A 131 4.17 18.57 4.93
N LEU A 132 2.87 18.65 4.65
CA LEU A 132 2.37 18.42 3.29
C LEU A 132 2.95 19.46 2.33
N PRO A 133 3.14 19.10 1.05
CA PRO A 133 3.59 20.05 0.04
C PRO A 133 2.67 21.25 -0.08
N ASN A 134 3.23 22.41 -0.37
CA ASN A 134 2.51 23.60 -0.79
C ASN A 134 3.03 24.05 -2.16
N HIS A 135 2.54 25.18 -2.68
CA HIS A 135 2.91 25.62 -4.01
C HIS A 135 3.11 27.15 -4.05
N PRO A 136 4.18 27.67 -4.67
CA PRO A 136 4.48 29.10 -4.64
C PRO A 136 3.46 29.97 -5.40
N VAL A 137 2.78 29.39 -6.41
CA VAL A 137 1.81 30.10 -7.24
C VAL A 137 0.36 29.81 -6.81
N VAL A 138 0.07 28.56 -6.40
CA VAL A 138 -1.28 28.15 -6.00
C VAL A 138 -1.40 28.24 -4.49
N LYS A 139 -1.99 29.33 -3.99
CA LYS A 139 -2.02 29.65 -2.55
C LYS A 139 -2.82 28.68 -1.69
N ASP A 140 -3.87 28.05 -2.27
CA ASP A 140 -4.76 27.13 -1.54
C ASP A 140 -4.27 25.66 -1.58
N CYS A 141 -3.02 25.47 -2.00
CA CYS A 141 -2.40 24.17 -2.07
C CYS A 141 -1.48 23.93 -0.87
N GLY A 142 -1.97 23.18 0.09
CA GLY A 142 -1.20 22.78 1.27
C GLY A 142 -1.07 23.86 2.36
N PRO A 143 -0.40 23.50 3.47
CA PRO A 143 -0.22 24.40 4.60
C PRO A 143 0.87 25.46 4.34
N ALA A 144 0.80 26.59 5.04
CA ALA A 144 1.84 27.63 4.98
C ALA A 144 3.23 27.12 5.41
N THR A 145 3.28 26.11 6.26
CA THR A 145 4.49 25.43 6.74
C THR A 145 5.01 24.33 5.80
N GLY A 146 4.36 24.17 4.65
CA GLY A 146 4.67 23.08 3.70
C GLY A 146 6.11 23.10 3.19
N ILE A 147 6.55 21.94 2.73
CA ILE A 147 7.95 21.69 2.30
C ILE A 147 8.29 22.31 0.93
N GLY A 148 7.37 22.98 0.28
CA GLY A 148 7.50 23.48 -1.09
C GLY A 148 6.78 22.60 -2.11
N ALA A 149 6.88 22.97 -3.38
CA ALA A 149 6.27 22.23 -4.47
C ALA A 149 7.03 20.94 -4.77
N VAL A 150 6.33 19.81 -4.77
CA VAL A 150 6.86 18.53 -5.26
C VAL A 150 6.49 18.27 -6.71
N SER A 151 5.58 19.06 -7.28
CA SER A 151 5.10 18.97 -8.66
C SER A 151 4.66 20.34 -9.14
N ALA A 152 4.87 20.65 -10.43
CA ALA A 152 4.39 21.87 -11.05
C ALA A 152 2.85 21.94 -11.09
N ALA A 153 2.17 20.79 -11.10
CA ALA A 153 0.73 20.68 -11.03
C ALA A 153 0.34 20.08 -9.66
N PRO A 154 0.04 20.91 -8.64
CA PRO A 154 -0.17 20.44 -7.27
C PRO A 154 -1.36 19.48 -7.14
N TRP A 155 -2.37 19.62 -8.02
CA TRP A 155 -3.53 18.75 -8.07
C TRP A 155 -3.42 17.60 -9.07
N GLY A 156 -2.22 17.43 -9.70
CA GLY A 156 -2.03 16.47 -10.77
C GLY A 156 -3.00 16.70 -11.93
N SER A 157 -3.41 15.62 -12.61
CA SER A 157 -4.44 15.65 -13.68
C SER A 157 -5.83 15.51 -13.05
N SER A 158 -6.28 16.52 -12.32
CA SER A 158 -7.49 16.47 -11.49
C SER A 158 -8.78 16.17 -12.27
N SER A 159 -8.84 16.46 -13.57
CA SER A 159 -9.99 16.14 -14.44
C SER A 159 -10.36 14.66 -14.45
N ILE A 160 -9.39 13.76 -14.24
CA ILE A 160 -9.66 12.31 -14.20
C ILE A 160 -10.41 11.87 -12.93
N LEU A 161 -10.47 12.69 -11.90
CA LEU A 161 -11.23 12.39 -10.67
C LEU A 161 -12.73 12.23 -10.92
N SER A 162 -13.27 12.83 -12.00
CA SER A 162 -14.66 12.62 -12.42
C SER A 162 -14.96 11.13 -12.71
N ILE A 163 -13.99 10.38 -13.22
CA ILE A 163 -14.12 8.94 -13.48
C ILE A 163 -14.27 8.17 -12.16
N SER A 164 -13.38 8.41 -11.20
CA SER A 164 -13.45 7.78 -9.87
C SER A 164 -14.73 8.18 -9.14
N TRP A 165 -15.14 9.44 -9.22
CA TRP A 165 -16.38 9.93 -8.61
C TRP A 165 -17.61 9.21 -9.20
N MET A 166 -17.67 9.11 -10.52
CA MET A 166 -18.76 8.42 -11.21
C MET A 166 -18.81 6.93 -10.85
N TYR A 167 -17.65 6.26 -10.87
CA TYR A 167 -17.53 4.86 -10.46
C TYR A 167 -18.05 4.64 -9.03
N ILE A 168 -17.62 5.47 -8.07
CA ILE A 168 -18.08 5.38 -6.69
C ILE A 168 -19.59 5.62 -6.57
N LYS A 169 -20.12 6.60 -7.31
CA LYS A 169 -21.56 6.90 -7.32
C LYS A 169 -22.40 5.78 -7.93
N MET A 170 -21.92 5.19 -9.02
CA MET A 170 -22.64 4.08 -9.70
C MET A 170 -22.62 2.81 -8.86
N MET A 171 -21.48 2.49 -8.23
CA MET A 171 -21.34 1.28 -7.42
C MET A 171 -22.04 1.39 -6.07
N GLY A 172 -22.02 2.57 -5.48
CA GLY A 172 -22.47 2.75 -4.10
C GLY A 172 -21.65 1.97 -3.07
N SER A 173 -22.01 2.05 -1.81
CA SER A 173 -21.28 1.36 -0.71
C SER A 173 -21.31 -0.15 -0.86
N GLU A 174 -22.49 -0.72 -1.18
CA GLU A 174 -22.65 -2.16 -1.30
C GLU A 174 -21.96 -2.73 -2.53
N GLY A 175 -22.02 -2.02 -3.66
CA GLY A 175 -21.33 -2.44 -4.89
C GLY A 175 -19.80 -2.42 -4.72
N LEU A 176 -19.23 -1.39 -4.10
CA LEU A 176 -17.80 -1.32 -3.82
C LEU A 176 -17.34 -2.44 -2.88
N LYS A 177 -18.12 -2.71 -1.82
CA LYS A 177 -17.85 -3.81 -0.90
C LYS A 177 -17.96 -5.17 -1.59
N LEU A 178 -18.95 -5.34 -2.46
CA LEU A 178 -19.10 -6.57 -3.23
C LEU A 178 -17.93 -6.77 -4.19
N ALA A 179 -17.48 -5.72 -4.87
CA ALA A 179 -16.29 -5.77 -5.74
C ALA A 179 -15.03 -6.26 -5.00
N SER A 180 -14.78 -5.74 -3.80
CA SER A 180 -13.67 -6.21 -2.95
C SER A 180 -13.81 -7.69 -2.60
N LYS A 181 -15.00 -8.13 -2.18
CA LYS A 181 -15.27 -9.54 -1.85
C LYS A 181 -15.08 -10.47 -3.05
N VAL A 182 -15.57 -10.07 -4.22
CA VAL A 182 -15.42 -10.85 -5.46
C VAL A 182 -13.96 -10.93 -5.89
N ALA A 183 -13.19 -9.86 -5.74
CA ALA A 183 -11.77 -9.87 -6.06
C ALA A 183 -11.00 -10.89 -5.18
N ILE A 184 -11.27 -10.90 -3.88
CA ILE A 184 -10.69 -11.87 -2.93
C ILE A 184 -11.14 -13.30 -3.27
N LEU A 185 -12.43 -13.49 -3.53
CA LEU A 185 -12.98 -14.79 -3.91
C LEU A 185 -12.32 -15.33 -5.18
N ASN A 186 -12.18 -14.50 -6.21
CA ASN A 186 -11.57 -14.89 -7.48
C ASN A 186 -10.10 -15.32 -7.30
N ALA A 187 -9.31 -14.60 -6.51
CA ALA A 187 -7.93 -14.97 -6.24
C ALA A 187 -7.84 -16.35 -5.57
N ASN A 188 -8.67 -16.59 -4.56
CA ASN A 188 -8.69 -17.87 -3.85
C ASN A 188 -9.27 -19.01 -4.72
N TYR A 189 -10.29 -18.73 -5.53
CA TYR A 189 -10.84 -19.71 -6.49
C TYR A 189 -9.80 -20.14 -7.53
N ILE A 190 -9.07 -19.18 -8.11
CA ILE A 190 -7.99 -19.47 -9.07
C ILE A 190 -6.89 -20.29 -8.38
N ALA A 191 -6.47 -19.90 -7.19
CA ALA A 191 -5.48 -20.63 -6.42
C ALA A 191 -5.90 -22.08 -6.17
N GLU A 192 -7.14 -22.33 -5.77
CA GLU A 192 -7.68 -23.66 -5.54
C GLU A 192 -7.74 -24.50 -6.82
N ARG A 193 -8.15 -23.88 -7.94
CA ARG A 193 -8.24 -24.57 -9.25
C ARG A 193 -6.89 -24.95 -9.84
N LEU A 194 -5.86 -24.20 -9.51
CA LEU A 194 -4.52 -24.39 -10.08
C LEU A 194 -3.55 -25.14 -9.16
N LYS A 195 -3.89 -25.40 -7.91
CA LYS A 195 -2.99 -25.90 -6.87
C LYS A 195 -2.23 -27.18 -7.26
N ASP A 196 -2.86 -28.07 -8.04
CA ASP A 196 -2.26 -29.34 -8.46
C ASP A 196 -1.24 -29.18 -9.60
N HIS A 197 -1.25 -28.04 -10.28
CA HIS A 197 -0.38 -27.74 -11.41
C HIS A 197 0.62 -26.62 -11.11
N TYR A 198 0.21 -25.66 -10.29
CA TYR A 198 0.97 -24.47 -9.94
C TYR A 198 0.89 -24.23 -8.43
N PRO A 199 1.85 -24.75 -7.66
CA PRO A 199 1.85 -24.55 -6.21
C PRO A 199 1.91 -23.05 -5.87
N ILE A 200 1.08 -22.65 -4.93
CA ILE A 200 1.08 -21.27 -4.42
C ILE A 200 2.25 -21.09 -3.46
N LEU A 201 3.10 -20.12 -3.75
CA LEU A 201 4.32 -19.88 -2.99
C LEU A 201 4.02 -19.32 -1.58
N TYR A 202 3.09 -18.37 -1.49
CA TYR A 202 2.73 -17.72 -0.23
C TYR A 202 1.22 -17.73 -0.02
N LYS A 203 0.77 -18.15 1.16
CA LYS A 203 -0.65 -18.25 1.53
C LYS A 203 -0.99 -17.52 2.84
N GLY A 204 0.01 -16.93 3.51
CA GLY A 204 -0.17 -16.45 4.87
C GLY A 204 -0.49 -17.56 5.86
N SER A 205 -0.57 -17.22 7.12
CA SER A 205 -0.84 -18.18 8.22
C SER A 205 -2.23 -18.82 8.18
N ASN A 206 -3.22 -18.12 7.62
CA ASN A 206 -4.60 -18.62 7.51
C ASN A 206 -4.90 -19.38 6.21
N GLY A 207 -3.92 -19.52 5.32
CA GLY A 207 -4.04 -20.23 4.05
C GLY A 207 -4.86 -19.51 2.96
N ASN A 208 -5.28 -18.26 3.18
CA ASN A 208 -6.08 -17.47 2.24
C ASN A 208 -5.26 -16.35 1.60
N LEU A 209 -5.64 -16.03 0.37
CA LEU A 209 -5.04 -14.96 -0.41
C LEU A 209 -5.90 -13.69 -0.35
N SER A 210 -5.25 -12.52 -0.53
CA SER A 210 -5.93 -11.24 -0.70
C SER A 210 -6.58 -11.16 -2.10
N LEU A 211 -5.92 -10.55 -3.06
CA LEU A 211 -6.37 -10.48 -4.46
C LEU A 211 -5.27 -10.80 -5.46
N ILE A 212 -4.09 -11.13 -4.95
CA ILE A 212 -2.90 -11.52 -5.72
C ILE A 212 -2.51 -12.92 -5.29
N HIS A 213 -2.11 -13.75 -6.26
CA HIS A 213 -1.47 -15.02 -5.99
C HIS A 213 -0.13 -15.06 -6.73
N ILE A 214 0.88 -15.63 -6.09
CA ILE A 214 2.17 -15.91 -6.70
C ILE A 214 2.31 -17.41 -6.77
N SER A 215 2.36 -17.92 -7.99
CA SER A 215 2.69 -19.33 -8.27
C SER A 215 4.04 -19.42 -8.94
N GLU A 216 4.88 -20.32 -8.51
CA GLU A 216 6.07 -20.66 -9.27
C GLU A 216 5.71 -21.63 -10.41
N PRO A 217 6.07 -21.30 -11.66
CA PRO A 217 6.04 -22.31 -12.70
C PRO A 217 7.01 -23.42 -12.29
N THR A 218 6.51 -24.64 -12.17
CA THR A 218 7.37 -25.82 -12.00
C THR A 218 8.37 -25.80 -13.14
N ARG A 219 9.62 -25.45 -12.86
CA ARG A 219 10.70 -25.71 -13.80
C ARG A 219 10.75 -27.22 -13.96
N ARG A 220 10.12 -27.74 -15.01
CA ARG A 220 10.49 -29.07 -15.49
C ARG A 220 11.94 -28.96 -15.81
N ALA A 221 12.79 -29.69 -15.08
CA ALA A 221 14.13 -29.94 -15.49
C ALA A 221 14.05 -30.61 -16.88
N ILE A 222 14.48 -29.87 -17.89
CA ILE A 222 14.67 -30.39 -19.22
C ILE A 222 16.00 -31.10 -19.21
#